data_a7e594239a50dbe49cbd34d48be5c6aa
#
_entry.id   a7e594239a50dbe49cbd34d48be5c6aa
#
_cell.length_a   1.000
_cell.length_b   1.000
_cell.length_c   1.000
_cell.angle_alpha   90.00
_cell.angle_beta   90.00
_cell.angle_gamma   90.00
#
_symmetry.space_group_name_H-M   'P 1'
#
loop_
_entity.id
_entity.type
_entity.pdbx_description
1 polymer ?
#
loop_
_entity_poly.entity_id
_entity_poly.type
_entity_poly.pdbx_seq_one_letter_code
_entity_poly.pdbx_strand_id
1 'polypeptide(L)'
;IVAEERIEHVAVCLPEICTLDCGTMNFAEADYVMTNTPGMLEKMGKLITDLGVIPEIEAFDTGHLWYAKELVSKGILESPALIQLCMGIPWGAPNDLNTFLAMVNNVPQNWTWSAFSLGKNQMPYVAAAVIAGGNVRVGLEDNLMLSKGSLATNELLVEKAVKIIENLGGKILKPHEVRKKLNLKNK
;
A
#
# COMPACT_ATOMS: atom_id res chain seq x y z
N ILE A 1 16.80 -3.11 -15.15
CA ILE A 1 15.43 -2.81 -15.66
C ILE A 1 15.25 -1.30 -15.51
N VAL A 2 14.91 -0.61 -16.61
CA VAL A 2 14.66 0.84 -16.62
C VAL A 2 13.23 1.16 -16.19
N ALA A 3 12.96 2.42 -15.83
CA ALA A 3 11.66 2.84 -15.29
C ALA A 3 10.50 2.53 -16.25
N GLU A 4 10.69 2.73 -17.53
CA GLU A 4 9.68 2.47 -18.56
C GLU A 4 9.27 1.01 -18.66
N GLU A 5 10.23 0.09 -18.63
CA GLU A 5 9.95 -1.36 -18.66
C GLU A 5 9.15 -1.79 -17.43
N ARG A 6 9.41 -1.17 -16.27
CA ARG A 6 8.72 -1.51 -15.03
C ARG A 6 7.24 -1.12 -15.04
N ILE A 7 6.85 -0.12 -15.78
CA ILE A 7 5.46 0.35 -15.86
C ILE A 7 4.78 0.01 -17.19
N GLU A 8 5.40 -0.77 -18.06
CA GLU A 8 4.84 -1.14 -19.36
C GLU A 8 3.44 -1.78 -19.23
N HIS A 9 3.27 -2.67 -18.27
CA HIS A 9 1.98 -3.29 -17.97
C HIS A 9 0.92 -2.27 -17.54
N VAL A 10 1.30 -1.21 -16.83
CA VAL A 10 0.39 -0.12 -16.46
C VAL A 10 -0.08 0.63 -17.70
N ALA A 11 0.84 0.90 -18.64
CA ALA A 11 0.51 1.56 -19.90
C ALA A 11 -0.42 0.72 -20.79
N VAL A 12 -0.29 -0.61 -20.75
CA VAL A 12 -1.16 -1.55 -21.50
C VAL A 12 -2.53 -1.70 -20.84
N CYS A 13 -2.56 -1.93 -19.53
CA CYS A 13 -3.80 -2.23 -18.79
C CYS A 13 -4.60 -0.98 -18.43
N LEU A 14 -3.94 0.17 -18.29
CA LEU A 14 -4.52 1.44 -17.85
C LEU A 14 -5.45 1.27 -16.64
N PRO A 15 -5.01 0.70 -15.51
CA PRO A 15 -5.85 0.54 -14.34
C PRO A 15 -6.26 1.89 -13.74
N GLU A 16 -7.22 1.90 -12.84
CA GLU A 16 -7.58 3.12 -12.10
C GLU A 16 -6.49 3.50 -11.08
N ILE A 17 -5.84 2.48 -10.48
CA ILE A 17 -4.78 2.59 -9.48
C ILE A 17 -3.69 1.59 -9.84
N CYS A 18 -2.42 1.96 -9.62
CA CYS A 18 -1.30 1.02 -9.70
C CYS A 18 -0.33 1.26 -8.54
N THR A 19 0.42 0.24 -8.16
CA THR A 19 1.44 0.32 -7.11
C THR A 19 2.68 1.10 -7.58
N LEU A 20 3.26 1.87 -6.64
CA LEU A 20 4.57 2.50 -6.77
C LEU A 20 5.38 2.26 -5.48
N ASP A 21 6.26 1.26 -5.49
CA ASP A 21 7.13 0.94 -4.36
C ASP A 21 8.13 2.08 -4.13
N CYS A 22 8.01 2.78 -3.02
CA CYS A 22 8.79 3.97 -2.73
C CYS A 22 10.03 3.63 -1.90
N GLY A 23 11.18 3.61 -2.56
CA GLY A 23 12.47 3.44 -1.90
C GLY A 23 13.22 2.15 -2.22
N THR A 24 14.50 2.18 -1.93
CA THR A 24 15.44 1.05 -2.10
C THR A 24 15.72 0.40 -0.75
N MET A 25 15.66 -0.92 -0.70
CA MET A 25 15.96 -1.67 0.52
C MET A 25 16.43 -3.09 0.21
N ASN A 26 17.15 -3.73 1.15
CA ASN A 26 17.23 -5.18 1.17
C ASN A 26 15.81 -5.74 1.29
N PHE A 27 15.46 -6.74 0.52
CA PHE A 27 14.08 -7.19 0.43
C PHE A 27 13.96 -8.70 0.67
N ALA A 28 13.08 -9.07 1.58
CA ALA A 28 12.82 -10.44 1.98
C ALA A 28 14.07 -11.15 2.57
N GLU A 29 13.98 -12.47 2.74
CA GLU A 29 15.05 -13.30 3.33
C GLU A 29 16.05 -13.82 2.28
N ALA A 30 16.10 -13.17 1.10
CA ALA A 30 16.99 -13.52 -0.01
C ALA A 30 18.13 -12.49 -0.15
N ASP A 31 19.19 -12.86 -0.85
CA ASP A 31 20.24 -11.92 -1.27
C ASP A 31 19.74 -11.06 -2.45
N TYR A 32 18.79 -10.19 -2.12
CA TYR A 32 18.08 -9.35 -3.08
C TYR A 32 17.90 -7.92 -2.57
N VAL A 33 18.15 -6.96 -3.44
CA VAL A 33 17.91 -5.53 -3.19
C VAL A 33 16.78 -5.06 -4.10
N MET A 34 15.66 -4.64 -3.51
CA MET A 34 14.64 -3.89 -4.23
C MET A 34 15.18 -2.49 -4.51
N THR A 35 15.38 -2.16 -5.77
CA THR A 35 16.02 -0.91 -6.18
C THR A 35 15.00 0.04 -6.80
N ASN A 36 14.76 1.15 -6.11
CA ASN A 36 13.92 2.27 -6.54
C ASN A 36 14.66 3.58 -6.21
N THR A 37 15.61 3.98 -7.06
CA THR A 37 16.34 5.21 -6.87
C THR A 37 15.43 6.44 -7.03
N PRO A 38 15.79 7.60 -6.46
CA PRO A 38 15.02 8.83 -6.64
C PRO A 38 14.69 9.15 -8.10
N GLY A 39 15.66 9.06 -9.01
CA GLY A 39 15.43 9.32 -10.43
C GLY A 39 14.48 8.30 -11.10
N MET A 40 14.51 7.02 -10.67
CA MET A 40 13.55 6.02 -11.15
C MET A 40 12.14 6.33 -10.66
N LEU A 41 11.98 6.69 -9.39
CA LEU A 41 10.69 7.00 -8.79
C LEU A 41 10.08 8.27 -9.39
N GLU A 42 10.88 9.33 -9.59
CA GLU A 42 10.42 10.55 -10.26
C GLU A 42 9.93 10.24 -11.69
N LYS A 43 10.67 9.43 -12.43
CA LYS A 43 10.31 9.04 -13.80
C LYS A 43 9.07 8.16 -13.84
N MET A 44 8.99 7.10 -13.02
CA MET A 44 7.81 6.22 -12.95
C MET A 44 6.59 7.00 -12.49
N GLY A 45 6.71 7.81 -11.43
CA GLY A 45 5.62 8.63 -10.91
C GLY A 45 5.03 9.55 -11.99
N LYS A 46 5.92 10.26 -12.74
CA LYS A 46 5.49 11.11 -13.85
C LYS A 46 4.79 10.32 -14.95
N LEU A 47 5.35 9.19 -15.39
CA LEU A 47 4.75 8.38 -16.45
C LEU A 47 3.38 7.81 -16.04
N ILE A 48 3.23 7.34 -14.79
CA ILE A 48 1.95 6.86 -14.26
C ILE A 48 0.91 7.99 -14.26
N THR A 49 1.29 9.17 -13.79
CA THR A 49 0.40 10.35 -13.74
C THR A 49 0.01 10.80 -15.14
N ASP A 50 0.95 10.84 -16.09
CA ASP A 50 0.69 11.20 -17.51
C ASP A 50 -0.31 10.22 -18.17
N LEU A 51 -0.35 8.94 -17.75
CA LEU A 51 -1.34 7.96 -18.17
C LEU A 51 -2.73 8.17 -17.52
N GLY A 52 -2.84 9.08 -16.56
CA GLY A 52 -4.05 9.33 -15.80
C GLY A 52 -4.41 8.20 -14.82
N VAL A 53 -3.40 7.43 -14.41
CA VAL A 53 -3.49 6.39 -13.37
C VAL A 53 -3.09 6.99 -12.03
N ILE A 54 -3.75 6.58 -10.95
CA ILE A 54 -3.39 7.04 -9.60
C ILE A 54 -2.36 6.07 -9.00
N PRO A 55 -1.15 6.53 -8.62
CA PRO A 55 -0.21 5.66 -7.92
C PRO A 55 -0.63 5.46 -6.46
N GLU A 56 -0.74 4.20 -6.03
CA GLU A 56 -0.72 3.82 -4.62
C GLU A 56 0.73 3.65 -4.20
N ILE A 57 1.21 4.56 -3.38
CA ILE A 57 2.61 4.57 -2.93
C ILE A 57 2.79 3.51 -1.86
N GLU A 58 3.70 2.56 -2.03
CA GLU A 58 4.05 1.62 -0.97
C GLU A 58 5.28 2.11 -0.19
N ALA A 59 5.09 2.30 1.12
CA ALA A 59 6.14 2.71 2.04
C ALA A 59 6.49 1.55 2.99
N PHE A 60 7.73 1.07 2.90
CA PHE A 60 8.26 -0.03 3.69
C PHE A 60 9.07 0.45 4.90
N ASP A 61 9.29 1.76 5.03
CA ASP A 61 10.02 2.40 6.10
C ASP A 61 9.65 3.89 6.19
N THR A 62 10.00 4.53 7.30
CA THR A 62 9.81 5.98 7.51
C THR A 62 10.56 6.83 6.48
N GLY A 63 11.74 6.39 6.03
CA GLY A 63 12.50 7.03 4.96
C GLY A 63 11.78 7.02 3.62
N HIS A 64 11.09 5.91 3.29
CA HIS A 64 10.26 5.81 2.10
C HIS A 64 9.06 6.76 2.17
N LEU A 65 8.41 6.84 3.33
CA LEU A 65 7.31 7.78 3.56
C LEU A 65 7.77 9.24 3.47
N TRP A 66 8.96 9.56 3.96
CA TRP A 66 9.55 10.88 3.77
C TRP A 66 9.75 11.21 2.29
N TYR A 67 10.30 10.25 1.52
CA TYR A 67 10.49 10.45 0.09
C TYR A 67 9.18 10.55 -0.70
N ALA A 68 8.14 9.79 -0.30
CA ALA A 68 6.80 9.94 -0.86
C ALA A 68 6.25 11.38 -0.71
N LYS A 69 6.46 11.98 0.47
CA LYS A 69 6.12 13.41 0.69
C LYS A 69 6.90 14.36 -0.22
N GLU A 70 8.16 14.05 -0.48
CA GLU A 70 9.01 14.83 -1.39
C GLU A 70 8.50 14.75 -2.85
N LEU A 71 8.09 13.56 -3.33
CA LEU A 71 7.50 13.39 -4.66
C LEU A 71 6.23 14.22 -4.84
N VAL A 72 5.39 14.30 -3.82
CA VAL A 72 4.18 15.14 -3.84
C VAL A 72 4.55 16.63 -3.77
N SER A 73 5.51 17.01 -2.93
CA SER A 73 5.94 18.42 -2.81
C SER A 73 6.55 18.98 -4.10
N LYS A 74 7.19 18.13 -4.88
CA LYS A 74 7.73 18.45 -6.22
C LYS A 74 6.66 18.47 -7.32
N GLY A 75 5.41 18.11 -7.01
CA GLY A 75 4.34 18.02 -7.99
C GLY A 75 4.48 16.86 -8.99
N ILE A 76 5.31 15.84 -8.66
CA ILE A 76 5.46 14.63 -9.46
C ILE A 76 4.25 13.71 -9.25
N LEU A 77 3.77 13.63 -8.01
CA LEU A 77 2.54 12.94 -7.64
C LEU A 77 1.49 13.95 -7.16
N GLU A 78 0.23 13.63 -7.40
CA GLU A 78 -0.89 14.50 -6.99
C GLU A 78 -1.15 14.43 -5.48
N SER A 79 -1.73 15.49 -4.93
CA SER A 79 -2.23 15.56 -3.55
C SER A 79 -3.76 15.71 -3.57
N PRO A 80 -4.50 15.03 -2.68
CA PRO A 80 -4.04 14.10 -1.65
C PRO A 80 -3.58 12.76 -2.23
N ALA A 81 -2.45 12.24 -1.74
CA ALA A 81 -1.91 10.98 -2.23
C ALA A 81 -2.58 9.76 -1.57
N LEU A 82 -2.47 8.62 -2.25
CA LEU A 82 -2.85 7.30 -1.75
C LEU A 82 -1.57 6.56 -1.34
N ILE A 83 -1.51 6.09 -0.09
CA ILE A 83 -0.31 5.42 0.44
C ILE A 83 -0.66 4.14 1.20
N GLN A 84 0.16 3.12 1.05
CA GLN A 84 0.09 1.87 1.76
C GLN A 84 1.31 1.67 2.64
N LEU A 85 1.08 1.41 3.92
CA LEU A 85 2.12 1.12 4.90
C LEU A 85 2.36 -0.38 4.93
N CYS A 86 3.53 -0.81 4.45
CA CYS A 86 3.90 -2.20 4.25
C CYS A 86 4.71 -2.68 5.45
N MET A 87 4.07 -3.43 6.36
CA MET A 87 4.68 -3.79 7.64
C MET A 87 5.13 -5.25 7.70
N GLY A 88 6.31 -5.47 8.28
CA GLY A 88 6.82 -6.81 8.53
C GLY A 88 7.43 -7.52 7.33
N ILE A 89 7.70 -6.81 6.24
CA ILE A 89 8.60 -7.29 5.20
C ILE A 89 10.03 -7.25 5.77
N PRO A 90 10.79 -8.38 5.74
CA PRO A 90 12.15 -8.40 6.27
C PRO A 90 12.99 -7.24 5.74
N TRP A 91 13.66 -6.56 6.67
CA TRP A 91 14.55 -5.39 6.48
C TRP A 91 13.83 -4.06 6.19
N GLY A 92 12.50 -4.06 6.07
CA GLY A 92 11.66 -2.88 6.17
C GLY A 92 11.18 -2.61 7.60
N ALA A 93 10.14 -1.80 7.75
CA ALA A 93 9.52 -1.50 9.04
C ALA A 93 9.00 -2.78 9.71
N PRO A 94 9.46 -3.11 10.93
CA PRO A 94 8.95 -4.26 11.67
C PRO A 94 7.48 -4.05 12.06
N ASN A 95 6.77 -5.16 12.23
CA ASN A 95 5.33 -5.15 12.47
C ASN A 95 4.95 -5.08 13.97
N ASP A 96 5.73 -4.41 14.78
CA ASP A 96 5.34 -4.02 16.13
C ASP A 96 4.48 -2.73 16.10
N LEU A 97 3.63 -2.58 17.12
CA LEU A 97 2.68 -1.45 17.16
C LEU A 97 3.36 -0.08 17.29
N ASN A 98 4.52 0.02 17.94
CA ASN A 98 5.22 1.31 18.07
C ASN A 98 5.72 1.79 16.71
N THR A 99 6.35 0.90 15.95
CA THR A 99 6.81 1.20 14.58
C THR A 99 5.62 1.51 13.67
N PHE A 100 4.53 0.73 13.76
CA PHE A 100 3.31 1.01 13.00
C PHE A 100 2.76 2.40 13.30
N LEU A 101 2.61 2.77 14.57
CA LEU A 101 2.13 4.11 14.94
C LEU A 101 3.10 5.22 14.52
N ALA A 102 4.42 4.96 14.54
CA ALA A 102 5.38 5.91 14.00
C ALA A 102 5.19 6.14 12.50
N MET A 103 4.91 5.08 11.73
CA MET A 103 4.56 5.20 10.31
C MET A 103 3.25 6.00 10.13
N VAL A 104 2.17 5.63 10.83
CA VAL A 104 0.86 6.30 10.75
C VAL A 104 0.97 7.79 11.09
N ASN A 105 1.68 8.14 12.17
CA ASN A 105 1.83 9.52 12.61
C ASN A 105 2.64 10.39 11.63
N ASN A 106 3.38 9.77 10.71
CA ASN A 106 4.12 10.45 9.66
C ASN A 106 3.33 10.62 8.36
N VAL A 107 2.16 9.99 8.22
CA VAL A 107 1.29 10.19 7.06
C VAL A 107 0.62 11.57 7.15
N PRO A 108 0.65 12.41 6.10
CA PRO A 108 -0.10 13.66 6.07
C PRO A 108 -1.60 13.43 6.29
N GLN A 109 -2.24 14.29 7.10
CA GLN A 109 -3.64 14.13 7.52
C GLN A 109 -4.66 14.07 6.36
N ASN A 110 -4.35 14.72 5.25
CA ASN A 110 -5.21 14.73 4.07
C ASN A 110 -4.99 13.56 3.12
N TRP A 111 -3.99 12.68 3.36
CA TRP A 111 -3.75 11.51 2.53
C TRP A 111 -4.68 10.37 2.91
N THR A 112 -5.04 9.56 1.91
CA THR A 112 -5.72 8.28 2.17
C THR A 112 -4.65 7.20 2.35
N TRP A 113 -4.72 6.47 3.46
CA TRP A 113 -3.75 5.43 3.74
C TRP A 113 -4.40 4.08 4.09
N SER A 114 -3.69 3.02 3.77
CA SER A 114 -3.97 1.64 4.14
C SER A 114 -2.74 1.03 4.81
N ALA A 115 -2.93 -0.09 5.49
CA ALA A 115 -1.81 -0.87 6.02
C ALA A 115 -2.09 -2.37 5.93
N PHE A 116 -1.00 -3.15 5.83
CA PHE A 116 -1.01 -4.60 5.94
C PHE A 116 0.23 -5.10 6.68
N SER A 117 0.21 -6.38 7.05
CA SER A 117 1.39 -7.10 7.53
C SER A 117 1.40 -8.53 7.01
N LEU A 118 2.59 -9.13 6.93
CA LEU A 118 2.79 -10.46 6.36
C LEU A 118 2.33 -11.60 7.28
N GLY A 119 1.89 -12.68 6.66
CA GLY A 119 1.63 -13.97 7.25
C GLY A 119 0.58 -13.92 8.37
N LYS A 120 0.89 -14.52 9.51
CA LYS A 120 0.00 -14.59 10.68
C LYS A 120 -0.44 -13.23 11.23
N ASN A 121 0.30 -12.18 10.92
CA ASN A 121 0.01 -10.82 11.39
C ASN A 121 -0.97 -10.06 10.49
N GLN A 122 -1.33 -10.58 9.32
CA GLN A 122 -2.27 -9.91 8.39
C GLN A 122 -3.59 -9.56 9.09
N MET A 123 -4.24 -10.51 9.76
CA MET A 123 -5.53 -10.26 10.41
C MET A 123 -5.45 -9.37 11.66
N PRO A 124 -4.45 -9.50 12.55
CA PRO A 124 -4.20 -8.50 13.60
C PRO A 124 -4.01 -7.08 13.06
N TYR A 125 -3.34 -6.93 11.91
CA TYR A 125 -3.14 -5.63 11.28
C TYR A 125 -4.41 -5.03 10.66
N VAL A 126 -5.39 -5.84 10.25
CA VAL A 126 -6.73 -5.33 9.89
C VAL A 126 -7.31 -4.54 11.08
N ALA A 127 -7.28 -5.12 12.29
CA ALA A 127 -7.77 -4.44 13.48
C ALA A 127 -6.94 -3.20 13.82
N ALA A 128 -5.61 -3.29 13.80
CA ALA A 128 -4.71 -2.18 14.10
C ALA A 128 -4.93 -0.99 13.15
N ALA A 129 -5.03 -1.24 11.84
CA ALA A 129 -5.26 -0.20 10.85
C ALA A 129 -6.61 0.49 11.04
N VAL A 130 -7.68 -0.27 11.29
CA VAL A 130 -9.03 0.28 11.55
C VAL A 130 -9.04 1.15 12.81
N ILE A 131 -8.44 0.67 13.91
CA ILE A 131 -8.35 1.42 15.18
C ILE A 131 -7.56 2.72 14.98
N ALA A 132 -6.51 2.70 14.15
CA ALA A 132 -5.72 3.89 13.83
C ALA A 132 -6.38 4.81 12.78
N GLY A 133 -7.55 4.47 12.24
CA GLY A 133 -8.32 5.29 11.30
C GLY A 133 -7.96 5.10 9.82
N GLY A 134 -7.25 4.02 9.48
CA GLY A 134 -6.85 3.69 8.12
C GLY A 134 -7.74 2.66 7.43
N ASN A 135 -7.36 2.36 6.18
CA ASN A 135 -7.91 1.28 5.41
C ASN A 135 -7.01 0.04 5.52
N VAL A 136 -7.43 -1.08 4.93
CA VAL A 136 -6.74 -2.37 5.07
C VAL A 136 -6.49 -3.03 3.72
N ARG A 137 -5.42 -3.82 3.65
CA ARG A 137 -5.17 -4.77 2.57
C ARG A 137 -5.08 -6.17 3.14
N VAL A 138 -5.70 -7.14 2.45
CA VAL A 138 -5.56 -8.58 2.72
C VAL A 138 -5.50 -9.35 1.40
N GLY A 139 -4.87 -10.50 1.40
CA GLY A 139 -4.80 -11.38 0.24
C GLY A 139 -3.69 -12.41 0.34
N LEU A 140 -3.66 -13.31 -0.65
CA LEU A 140 -2.72 -14.43 -0.73
C LEU A 140 -1.28 -14.01 -1.03
N GLU A 141 -1.07 -12.81 -1.55
CA GLU A 141 0.27 -12.25 -1.71
C GLU A 141 0.97 -12.13 -0.35
N ASP A 142 0.22 -11.73 0.68
CA ASP A 142 0.74 -11.43 2.00
C ASP A 142 0.57 -12.57 3.00
N ASN A 143 -0.42 -13.47 2.82
CA ASN A 143 -0.73 -14.54 3.76
C ASN A 143 -1.43 -15.73 3.10
N LEU A 144 -0.84 -16.91 3.22
CA LEU A 144 -1.39 -18.15 2.66
C LEU A 144 -2.34 -18.91 3.62
N MET A 145 -2.47 -18.45 4.87
CA MET A 145 -3.16 -19.21 5.91
C MET A 145 -4.38 -18.46 6.45
N LEU A 146 -5.54 -19.09 6.44
CA LEU A 146 -6.73 -18.59 7.13
C LEU A 146 -6.62 -18.74 8.65
N SER A 147 -6.04 -19.85 9.08
CA SER A 147 -5.72 -20.20 10.48
C SER A 147 -4.61 -21.24 10.49
N LYS A 148 -4.08 -21.58 11.67
CA LYS A 148 -3.03 -22.60 11.79
C LYS A 148 -3.48 -23.92 11.15
N GLY A 149 -2.76 -24.36 10.11
CA GLY A 149 -3.03 -25.61 9.40
C GLY A 149 -4.16 -25.54 8.35
N SER A 150 -4.76 -24.38 8.12
CA SER A 150 -5.81 -24.20 7.12
C SER A 150 -5.39 -23.17 6.08
N LEU A 151 -5.29 -23.56 4.82
CA LEU A 151 -5.00 -22.67 3.70
C LEU A 151 -6.16 -21.69 3.49
N ALA A 152 -5.83 -20.50 3.02
CA ALA A 152 -6.78 -19.45 2.68
C ALA A 152 -7.08 -19.40 1.18
N THR A 153 -8.15 -18.72 0.82
CA THR A 153 -8.39 -18.11 -0.49
C THR A 153 -8.49 -16.60 -0.31
N ASN A 154 -8.35 -15.83 -1.38
CA ASN A 154 -8.56 -14.37 -1.30
C ASN A 154 -9.95 -14.03 -0.73
N GLU A 155 -10.99 -14.77 -1.16
CA GLU A 155 -12.35 -14.61 -0.67
C GLU A 155 -12.44 -14.77 0.85
N LEU A 156 -11.90 -15.87 1.41
CA LEU A 156 -11.93 -16.15 2.85
C LEU A 156 -11.16 -15.11 3.67
N LEU A 157 -10.04 -14.61 3.15
CA LEU A 157 -9.29 -13.54 3.81
C LEU A 157 -10.07 -12.23 3.82
N VAL A 158 -10.72 -11.88 2.70
CA VAL A 158 -11.57 -10.68 2.60
C VAL A 158 -12.78 -10.80 3.54
N GLU A 159 -13.50 -11.94 3.54
CA GLU A 159 -14.62 -12.16 4.46
C GLU A 159 -14.22 -12.01 5.92
N LYS A 160 -13.04 -12.55 6.28
CA LYS A 160 -12.52 -12.46 7.64
C LYS A 160 -12.16 -11.01 8.00
N ALA A 161 -11.55 -10.27 7.08
CA ALA A 161 -11.24 -8.86 7.27
C ALA A 161 -12.52 -8.02 7.44
N VAL A 162 -13.53 -8.24 6.60
CA VAL A 162 -14.85 -7.57 6.69
C VAL A 162 -15.45 -7.77 8.08
N LYS A 163 -15.50 -9.02 8.58
CA LYS A 163 -16.03 -9.34 9.91
C LYS A 163 -15.28 -8.59 11.03
N ILE A 164 -13.95 -8.49 10.92
CA ILE A 164 -13.15 -7.74 11.90
C ILE A 164 -13.53 -6.25 11.87
N ILE A 165 -13.60 -5.66 10.69
CA ILE A 165 -13.93 -4.24 10.51
C ILE A 165 -15.32 -3.92 11.06
N GLU A 166 -16.32 -4.74 10.72
CA GLU A 166 -17.70 -4.56 11.18
C GLU A 166 -17.84 -4.74 12.70
N ASN A 167 -17.14 -5.71 13.30
CA ASN A 167 -17.11 -5.91 14.75
C ASN A 167 -16.46 -4.73 15.50
N LEU A 168 -15.60 -3.96 14.84
CA LEU A 168 -15.03 -2.73 15.37
C LEU A 168 -15.90 -1.50 15.09
N GLY A 169 -17.09 -1.67 14.49
CA GLY A 169 -18.00 -0.58 14.14
C GLY A 169 -17.65 0.14 12.84
N GLY A 170 -16.67 -0.38 12.08
CA GLY A 170 -16.32 0.14 10.77
C GLY A 170 -17.33 -0.22 9.69
N LYS A 171 -17.24 0.44 8.53
CA LYS A 171 -18.10 0.21 7.37
C LYS A 171 -17.25 -0.05 6.13
N ILE A 172 -17.63 -1.07 5.36
CA ILE A 172 -17.03 -1.33 4.04
C ILE A 172 -17.69 -0.44 2.99
N LEU A 173 -16.89 0.33 2.28
CA LEU A 173 -17.35 1.14 1.14
C LEU A 173 -17.56 0.25 -0.09
N LYS A 174 -18.60 0.55 -0.84
CA LYS A 174 -18.84 -0.07 -2.15
C LYS A 174 -17.86 0.49 -3.20
N PRO A 175 -17.57 -0.23 -4.29
CA PRO A 175 -16.63 0.22 -5.32
C PRO A 175 -16.91 1.63 -5.86
N HIS A 176 -18.17 1.99 -6.09
CA HIS A 176 -18.54 3.33 -6.55
C HIS A 176 -18.30 4.41 -5.49
N GLU A 177 -18.44 4.09 -4.19
CA GLU A 177 -18.13 5.01 -3.08
C GLU A 177 -16.63 5.24 -2.99
N VAL A 178 -15.81 4.18 -3.19
CA VAL A 178 -14.35 4.27 -3.24
C VAL A 178 -13.89 5.13 -4.42
N ARG A 179 -14.44 4.89 -5.63
CA ARG A 179 -14.14 5.71 -6.82
C ARG A 179 -14.43 7.19 -6.58
N LYS A 180 -15.58 7.48 -5.98
CA LYS A 180 -15.93 8.85 -5.60
C LYS A 180 -14.97 9.45 -4.57
N LYS A 181 -14.64 8.68 -3.51
CA LYS A 181 -13.74 9.12 -2.42
C LYS A 181 -12.33 9.42 -2.93
N LEU A 182 -11.80 8.58 -3.81
CA LEU A 182 -10.46 8.71 -4.37
C LEU A 182 -10.42 9.52 -5.67
N ASN A 183 -11.57 10.07 -6.11
CA ASN A 183 -11.69 10.81 -7.37
C ASN A 183 -11.14 10.03 -8.59
N LEU A 184 -11.39 8.71 -8.63
CA LEU A 184 -10.95 7.88 -9.73
C LEU A 184 -11.74 8.22 -10.99
N LYS A 185 -11.05 8.25 -12.13
CA LYS A 185 -11.70 8.46 -13.42
C LYS A 185 -12.56 7.24 -13.74
N ASN A 186 -13.86 7.44 -13.94
CA ASN A 186 -14.72 6.40 -14.48
C ASN A 186 -14.22 6.04 -15.88
N LYS A 187 -13.77 4.81 -16.06
CA LYS A 187 -13.42 4.23 -17.35
C LYS A 187 -14.57 3.39 -17.89
#